data_a4eaca366d4b524dd7be8f768d7383dc
#
_entry.id   a4eaca366d4b524dd7be8f768d7383dc
#
_cell.length_a   1.000
_cell.length_b   1.000
_cell.length_c   1.000
_cell.angle_alpha   90.00
_cell.angle_beta   90.00
_cell.angle_gamma   90.00
#
_symmetry.space_group_name_H-M   'P 1'
#
loop_
_entity.id
_entity.type
_entity.pdbx_description
1 polymer ?
#
loop_
_entity_poly.entity_id
_entity_poly.type
_entity_poly.pdbx_seq_one_letter_code
_entity_poly.pdbx_strand_id
1 'polypeptide(L)'
;MSLEDAKEQVDHAFTRKDMRGPSNENTFGGALSFLRRRYTKDLTGVDIAVTGIPFDQAVTNRPGTRLGPRAIREASALQAPDAVYGWPFDPLSEMSIVDYGDLA
;
A
#
# COMPACT_ATOMS: atom_id res chain seq x y z
N MET A 1 16.70 -24.78 2.37
CA MET A 1 15.46 -24.01 2.16
C MET A 1 15.38 -23.56 0.71
N SER A 2 14.24 -23.77 0.09
CA SER A 2 13.99 -23.30 -1.26
C SER A 2 13.12 -22.05 -1.22
N LEU A 3 12.97 -21.38 -2.35
CA LEU A 3 12.05 -20.23 -2.45
C LEU A 3 10.60 -20.66 -2.22
N GLU A 4 10.26 -21.90 -2.58
CA GLU A 4 8.92 -22.41 -2.32
C GLU A 4 8.64 -22.53 -0.83
N ASP A 5 9.63 -22.92 -0.04
CA ASP A 5 9.49 -23.00 1.41
C ASP A 5 9.35 -21.60 2.04
N ALA A 6 9.95 -20.59 1.40
CA ALA A 6 9.99 -19.23 1.95
C ALA A 6 8.82 -18.35 1.50
N LYS A 7 7.99 -18.80 0.58
CA LYS A 7 6.98 -17.92 -0.05
C LYS A 7 5.98 -17.31 0.93
N GLU A 8 5.74 -17.97 2.06
CA GLU A 8 4.83 -17.46 3.08
C GLU A 8 5.54 -16.49 4.05
N GLN A 9 6.84 -16.28 3.85
CA GLN A 9 7.66 -15.46 4.74
C GLN A 9 8.21 -14.21 4.06
N VAL A 10 7.88 -14.02 2.79
CA VAL A 10 8.31 -12.83 2.04
C VAL A 10 7.19 -11.79 2.04
N ASP A 11 7.44 -10.67 1.40
CA ASP A 11 6.43 -9.61 1.34
C ASP A 11 5.15 -10.09 0.65
N HIS A 12 4.03 -9.51 1.04
CA HIS A 12 2.71 -9.97 0.61
C HIS A 12 1.96 -8.95 -0.24
N ALA A 13 2.65 -7.92 -0.78
CA ALA A 13 1.99 -6.89 -1.56
C ALA A 13 1.14 -7.46 -2.70
N PHE A 14 1.66 -8.51 -3.36
CA PHE A 14 0.97 -9.15 -4.49
C PHE A 14 0.24 -10.43 -4.10
N THR A 15 0.61 -11.04 -2.99
CA THR A 15 0.14 -12.38 -2.64
C THR A 15 -0.91 -12.41 -1.53
N ARG A 16 -1.03 -11.34 -0.75
CA ARG A 16 -2.01 -11.34 0.32
C ARG A 16 -3.42 -11.40 -0.25
N LYS A 17 -4.24 -12.24 0.36
CA LYS A 17 -5.63 -12.43 -0.06
C LYS A 17 -6.57 -11.51 0.70
N ASP A 18 -6.17 -11.11 1.91
CA ASP A 18 -6.99 -10.24 2.75
C ASP A 18 -6.86 -8.80 2.29
N MET A 19 -7.99 -8.10 2.25
CA MET A 19 -8.02 -6.69 1.96
C MET A 19 -8.25 -5.85 3.22
N ARG A 20 -8.43 -6.52 4.36
CA ARG A 20 -8.67 -5.91 5.66
C ARG A 20 -7.65 -6.39 6.67
N GLY A 21 -7.57 -5.67 7.79
CA GLY A 21 -6.73 -6.06 8.90
C GLY A 21 -5.31 -5.51 8.82
N PRO A 22 -4.53 -5.71 9.88
CA PRO A 22 -3.19 -5.14 9.99
C PRO A 22 -2.21 -5.83 9.03
N SER A 23 -1.09 -5.16 8.81
CA SER A 23 0.07 -5.74 8.12
C SER A 23 1.24 -5.70 9.08
N ASN A 24 1.85 -6.86 9.31
CA ASN A 24 2.97 -7.02 10.24
C ASN A 24 4.29 -7.31 9.53
N GLU A 25 4.37 -6.98 8.26
CA GLU A 25 5.59 -7.14 7.49
C GLU A 25 6.66 -6.15 7.93
N ASN A 26 7.90 -6.49 7.65
CA ASN A 26 9.02 -5.60 7.94
C ASN A 26 8.88 -4.29 7.16
N THR A 27 9.07 -3.17 7.84
CA THR A 27 8.88 -1.86 7.22
C THR A 27 9.98 -1.49 6.23
N PHE A 28 11.11 -2.17 6.32
CA PHE A 28 12.29 -1.86 5.50
C PHE A 28 12.46 -2.78 4.28
N GLY A 29 11.58 -3.74 4.09
CA GLY A 29 11.72 -4.72 3.00
C GLY A 29 10.44 -4.88 2.20
N GLY A 30 10.57 -5.62 1.11
CA GLY A 30 9.44 -5.97 0.26
C GLY A 30 9.03 -4.90 -0.73
N ALA A 31 8.04 -5.22 -1.54
CA ALA A 31 7.47 -4.29 -2.50
C ALA A 31 6.56 -3.28 -1.80
N LEU A 32 6.70 -2.02 -2.16
CA LEU A 32 5.90 -0.98 -1.53
C LEU A 32 4.49 -0.94 -2.09
N SER A 33 3.51 -0.96 -1.19
CA SER A 33 2.13 -0.63 -1.49
C SER A 33 1.61 0.32 -0.43
N PHE A 34 0.57 1.08 -0.73
CA PHE A 34 0.00 2.04 0.21
C PHE A 34 -0.54 1.29 1.44
N LEU A 35 -0.01 1.64 2.62
CA LEU A 35 -0.34 1.00 3.90
C LEU A 35 -0.21 -0.52 3.87
N ARG A 36 0.70 -1.02 3.06
CA ARG A 36 0.90 -2.48 2.88
C ARG A 36 -0.38 -3.20 2.49
N ARG A 37 -1.28 -2.50 1.78
CA ARG A 37 -2.49 -3.13 1.26
C ARG A 37 -2.16 -3.96 0.04
N ARG A 38 -3.08 -4.85 -0.32
CA ARG A 38 -2.93 -5.66 -1.52
C ARG A 38 -2.77 -4.74 -2.75
N TYR A 39 -1.77 -5.02 -3.56
CA TYR A 39 -1.51 -4.30 -4.80
C TYR A 39 -2.19 -5.07 -5.92
N THR A 40 -3.31 -4.56 -6.42
CA THR A 40 -4.13 -5.30 -7.38
C THR A 40 -5.00 -4.36 -8.22
N LYS A 41 -5.29 -4.81 -9.42
CA LYS A 41 -6.26 -4.16 -10.31
C LYS A 41 -7.66 -4.79 -10.19
N ASP A 42 -7.79 -5.88 -9.43
CA ASP A 42 -9.07 -6.54 -9.21
C ASP A 42 -9.83 -5.80 -8.12
N LEU A 43 -10.95 -5.19 -8.49
CA LEU A 43 -11.78 -4.40 -7.59
C LEU A 43 -12.95 -5.17 -6.99
N THR A 44 -12.99 -6.48 -7.16
CA THR A 44 -14.07 -7.30 -6.59
C THR A 44 -14.05 -7.21 -5.06
N GLY A 45 -15.15 -6.76 -4.47
CA GLY A 45 -15.28 -6.64 -3.02
C GLY A 45 -14.47 -5.50 -2.39
N VAL A 46 -13.95 -4.59 -3.18
CA VAL A 46 -13.13 -3.47 -2.69
C VAL A 46 -14.00 -2.27 -2.35
N ASP A 47 -13.80 -1.72 -1.14
CA ASP A 47 -14.48 -0.49 -0.73
C ASP A 47 -13.73 0.76 -1.19
N ILE A 48 -12.39 0.75 -1.10
CA ILE A 48 -11.56 1.90 -1.45
C ILE A 48 -10.37 1.41 -2.29
N ALA A 49 -10.17 2.03 -3.44
CA ALA A 49 -9.00 1.82 -4.26
C ALA A 49 -8.16 3.10 -4.27
N VAL A 50 -6.90 2.98 -3.88
CA VAL A 50 -5.96 4.11 -3.87
C VAL A 50 -5.10 4.02 -5.11
N THR A 51 -5.07 5.08 -5.91
CA THR A 51 -4.25 5.12 -7.11
C THR A 51 -3.39 6.37 -7.11
N GLY A 52 -2.17 6.25 -7.59
CA GLY A 52 -1.26 7.38 -7.70
C GLY A 52 -1.33 8.03 -9.08
N ILE A 53 -1.05 9.32 -9.13
CA ILE A 53 -0.93 10.06 -10.39
C ILE A 53 0.41 10.76 -10.38
N PRO A 54 1.48 10.07 -10.84
CA PRO A 54 2.84 10.64 -10.83
C PRO A 54 3.05 11.59 -11.99
N PHE A 55 2.49 12.79 -11.87
CA PHE A 55 2.47 13.77 -12.95
C PHE A 55 2.89 15.15 -12.43
N ASP A 56 3.83 15.79 -13.13
CA ASP A 56 4.25 17.16 -12.81
C ASP A 56 4.70 17.94 -14.07
N GLN A 57 4.19 17.59 -15.24
CA GLN A 57 4.60 18.26 -16.48
C GLN A 57 3.99 19.64 -16.66
N ALA A 58 3.05 20.01 -15.79
CA ALA A 58 2.38 21.31 -15.86
C ALA A 58 2.79 22.26 -14.71
N VAL A 59 3.85 21.96 -13.99
CA VAL A 59 4.30 22.82 -12.89
C VAL A 59 5.04 24.05 -13.46
N THR A 60 4.85 25.18 -12.80
CA THR A 60 5.43 26.45 -13.24
C THR A 60 6.92 26.57 -12.91
N ASN A 61 7.36 26.04 -11.78
CA ASN A 61 8.71 26.32 -11.30
C ASN A 61 9.46 25.12 -10.77
N ARG A 62 8.92 24.36 -9.84
CA ARG A 62 9.67 23.29 -9.15
C ARG A 62 9.05 21.93 -9.42
N PRO A 63 9.63 21.14 -10.33
CA PRO A 63 9.16 19.78 -10.57
C PRO A 63 9.52 18.87 -9.40
N GLY A 64 8.89 17.70 -9.34
CA GLY A 64 9.15 16.70 -8.32
C GLY A 64 7.90 16.02 -7.80
N THR A 65 6.72 16.60 -8.06
CA THR A 65 5.44 16.02 -7.64
C THR A 65 5.24 14.60 -8.20
N ARG A 66 5.86 14.27 -9.33
CA ARG A 66 5.82 12.93 -9.90
C ARG A 66 6.31 11.85 -8.93
N LEU A 67 7.11 12.22 -7.95
CA LEU A 67 7.62 11.29 -6.95
C LEU A 67 6.70 11.16 -5.73
N GLY A 68 5.60 11.92 -5.70
CA GLY A 68 4.68 11.92 -4.58
C GLY A 68 4.08 10.56 -4.25
N PRO A 69 3.50 9.84 -5.22
CA PRO A 69 2.92 8.53 -4.92
C PRO A 69 3.92 7.56 -4.30
N ARG A 70 5.15 7.52 -4.84
CA ARG A 70 6.21 6.66 -4.29
C ARG A 70 6.57 7.04 -2.87
N ALA A 71 6.72 8.34 -2.61
CA ALA A 71 7.07 8.84 -1.28
C ALA A 71 5.95 8.54 -0.26
N ILE A 72 4.70 8.68 -0.67
CA ILE A 72 3.56 8.38 0.19
C ILE A 72 3.50 6.89 0.52
N ARG A 73 3.72 6.02 -0.46
CA ARG A 73 3.77 4.58 -0.21
C ARG A 73 4.87 4.22 0.78
N GLU A 74 6.05 4.81 0.61
CA GLU A 74 7.19 4.57 1.47
C GLU A 74 6.89 5.01 2.90
N ALA A 75 6.36 6.22 3.08
CA ALA A 75 5.99 6.71 4.40
C ALA A 75 4.88 5.87 5.04
N SER A 76 3.91 5.42 4.24
CA SER A 76 2.78 4.64 4.74
C SER A 76 3.19 3.26 5.26
N ALA A 77 4.30 2.71 4.76
CA ALA A 77 4.78 1.42 5.24
C ALA A 77 5.13 1.45 6.72
N LEU A 78 5.55 2.60 7.24
CA LEU A 78 5.86 2.78 8.65
C LEU A 78 4.61 2.80 9.52
N GLN A 79 3.46 3.15 8.95
CA GLN A 79 2.18 3.25 9.65
C GLN A 79 1.33 1.99 9.55
N ALA A 80 1.67 1.10 8.63
CA ALA A 80 0.82 -0.03 8.29
C ALA A 80 0.45 -0.95 9.46
N PRO A 81 1.32 -1.20 10.45
CA PRO A 81 0.96 -2.05 11.57
C PRO A 81 0.16 -1.34 12.66
N ASP A 82 0.01 -0.02 12.59
CA ASP A 82 -0.58 0.76 13.67
C ASP A 82 -2.00 1.20 13.34
N ALA A 83 -2.87 1.19 14.35
CA ALA A 83 -4.19 1.80 14.24
C ALA A 83 -4.09 3.32 14.34
N VAL A 84 -5.11 4.03 13.88
CA VAL A 84 -5.16 5.49 13.98
C VAL A 84 -5.31 5.89 15.44
N TYR A 85 -4.38 6.70 15.93
CA TYR A 85 -4.37 7.13 17.32
C TYR A 85 -5.64 7.89 17.68
N GLY A 86 -6.25 7.50 18.79
CA GLY A 86 -7.44 8.19 19.31
C GLY A 86 -8.75 7.81 18.64
N TRP A 87 -8.73 6.99 17.59
CA TRP A 87 -9.96 6.53 16.95
C TRP A 87 -10.50 5.28 17.66
N PRO A 88 -11.84 5.16 17.81
CA PRO A 88 -12.44 3.99 18.47
C PRO A 88 -12.45 2.73 17.61
N PHE A 89 -12.00 2.82 16.36
CA PHE A 89 -11.97 1.68 15.44
C PHE A 89 -10.74 1.79 14.53
N ASP A 90 -10.37 0.67 13.92
CA ASP A 90 -9.31 0.62 12.93
C ASP A 90 -9.95 0.60 11.53
N PRO A 91 -9.81 1.68 10.73
CA PRO A 91 -10.40 1.71 9.40
C PRO A 91 -9.91 0.59 8.48
N LEU A 92 -8.69 0.11 8.68
CA LEU A 92 -8.14 -0.97 7.85
C LEU A 92 -8.78 -2.32 8.15
N SER A 93 -9.39 -2.46 9.34
CA SER A 93 -10.15 -3.66 9.70
C SER A 93 -11.60 -3.57 9.26
N GLU A 94 -12.14 -2.36 9.13
CA GLU A 94 -13.55 -2.14 8.78
C GLU A 94 -13.81 -2.08 7.28
N MET A 95 -12.82 -1.68 6.50
CA MET A 95 -12.97 -1.49 5.07
C MET A 95 -11.94 -2.27 4.29
N SER A 96 -12.33 -2.76 3.10
CA SER A 96 -11.41 -3.39 2.17
C SER A 96 -10.75 -2.32 1.32
N ILE A 97 -9.44 -2.15 1.52
CA ILE A 97 -8.65 -1.12 0.84
C ILE A 97 -7.54 -1.80 0.04
N VAL A 98 -7.39 -1.40 -1.21
CA VAL A 98 -6.31 -1.91 -2.05
C VAL A 98 -5.51 -0.76 -2.65
N ASP A 99 -4.26 -1.04 -2.98
CA ASP A 99 -3.43 -0.17 -3.80
C ASP A 99 -3.65 -0.57 -5.26
N TYR A 100 -4.23 0.33 -6.04
CA TYR A 100 -4.56 0.07 -7.44
C TYR A 100 -3.37 0.35 -8.37
N GLY A 101 -2.26 0.85 -7.85
CA GLY A 101 -1.11 1.24 -8.64
C GLY A 101 -1.21 2.67 -9.14
N ASP A 102 -0.43 2.98 -10.15
CA ASP A 102 -0.35 4.35 -10.68
C ASP A 102 -1.00 4.45 -12.06
N LEU A 103 -1.55 5.64 -12.32
CA LEU A 103 -1.92 6.05 -13.67
C LEU A 103 -0.67 6.61 -14.34
N ALA A 104 -0.09 5.82 -15.20
CA ALA A 104 1.16 6.23 -15.86
C ALA A 104 1.16 5.80 -17.32
#